data_430fd9831a952b7fa2f93cc365c758a2
#
_entry.id   430fd9831a952b7fa2f93cc365c758a2
#
_cell.length_a   1.000
_cell.length_b   1.000
_cell.length_c   1.000
_cell.angle_alpha   90.00
_cell.angle_beta   90.00
_cell.angle_gamma   90.00
#
_symmetry.space_group_name_H-M   'P 1'
#
loop_
_entity.id
_entity.type
_entity.pdbx_description
1 polymer ?
#
loop_
_entity_poly.entity_id
_entity_poly.type
_entity_poly.pdbx_seq_one_letter_code
_entity_poly.pdbx_strand_id
1 'polypeptide(L)'
;MILVTGGAGYIGSHAARALQRAGYDVLLYDNLCTGFRCLAEGFELIEADIGDAAQLRSALSRVDAVMHFAAHAYVGESVTDPRKYFQNNVTAALTLLDGVIDAGIKYFVFSSTCAVYGNPDQMPISEQTPCQPVSPYGVSKLFFERALEAYGQAYGLRSARLRYFNAAGADESGDIGELHSPETHLI
;
A
#
# COMPACT_ATOMS: atom_id res chain seq x y z
N MET A 1 -2.91 -7.42 16.49
CA MET A 1 -3.54 -6.28 15.73
C MET A 1 -2.76 -6.02 14.45
N ILE A 2 -3.41 -5.64 13.35
CA ILE A 2 -2.76 -5.37 12.05
C ILE A 2 -2.99 -3.90 11.69
N LEU A 3 -1.92 -3.17 11.34
CA LEU A 3 -2.01 -1.82 10.80
C LEU A 3 -2.26 -1.90 9.28
N VAL A 4 -3.31 -1.23 8.81
CA VAL A 4 -3.62 -1.07 7.38
C VAL A 4 -3.43 0.40 7.01
N THR A 5 -2.31 0.74 6.37
CA THR A 5 -2.09 2.10 5.85
C THR A 5 -2.75 2.25 4.49
N GLY A 6 -3.33 3.40 4.20
CA GLY A 6 -4.25 3.56 3.06
C GLY A 6 -5.59 2.84 3.30
N GLY A 7 -5.96 2.68 4.58
CA GLY A 7 -7.12 1.90 5.00
C GLY A 7 -8.48 2.52 4.66
N ALA A 8 -8.51 3.81 4.34
CA ALA A 8 -9.69 4.53 3.86
C ALA A 8 -9.78 4.59 2.32
N GLY A 9 -8.84 3.95 1.62
CA GLY A 9 -8.87 3.76 0.16
C GLY A 9 -9.62 2.50 -0.25
N TYR A 10 -9.84 2.32 -1.56
CA TYR A 10 -10.57 1.18 -2.12
C TYR A 10 -10.00 -0.16 -1.67
N ILE A 11 -8.75 -0.49 -2.02
CA ILE A 11 -8.15 -1.81 -1.70
C ILE A 11 -7.93 -1.96 -0.20
N GLY A 12 -7.50 -0.89 0.50
CA GLY A 12 -7.24 -0.93 1.94
C GLY A 12 -8.49 -1.23 2.77
N SER A 13 -9.63 -0.63 2.43
CA SER A 13 -10.90 -0.88 3.13
C SER A 13 -11.40 -2.31 2.94
N HIS A 14 -11.28 -2.87 1.71
CA HIS A 14 -11.61 -4.27 1.45
C HIS A 14 -10.68 -5.22 2.22
N ALA A 15 -9.38 -4.93 2.27
CA ALA A 15 -8.42 -5.72 3.05
C ALA A 15 -8.75 -5.66 4.55
N ALA A 16 -9.09 -4.49 5.08
CA ALA A 16 -9.50 -4.32 6.47
C ALA A 16 -10.74 -5.14 6.82
N ARG A 17 -11.78 -5.11 5.97
CA ARG A 17 -12.99 -5.93 6.15
C ARG A 17 -12.68 -7.42 6.10
N ALA A 18 -11.83 -7.86 5.16
CA ALA A 18 -11.43 -9.25 5.07
C ALA A 18 -10.67 -9.72 6.32
N LEU A 19 -9.75 -8.91 6.84
CA LEU A 19 -9.05 -9.18 8.09
C LEU A 19 -9.99 -9.27 9.28
N GLN A 20 -10.93 -8.34 9.42
CA GLN A 20 -11.93 -8.33 10.48
C GLN A 20 -12.79 -9.60 10.44
N ARG A 21 -13.26 -10.00 9.25
CA ARG A 21 -14.01 -11.27 9.07
C ARG A 21 -13.19 -12.50 9.42
N ALA A 22 -11.88 -12.43 9.23
CA ALA A 22 -10.93 -13.49 9.62
C ALA A 22 -10.58 -13.46 11.12
N GLY A 23 -11.15 -12.54 11.92
CA GLY A 23 -10.97 -12.46 13.36
C GLY A 23 -9.74 -11.68 13.81
N TYR A 24 -9.15 -10.88 12.94
CA TYR A 24 -8.04 -10.00 13.32
C TYR A 24 -8.55 -8.63 13.77
N ASP A 25 -7.90 -8.07 14.81
CA ASP A 25 -8.05 -6.67 15.15
C ASP A 25 -7.29 -5.82 14.13
N VAL A 26 -7.93 -4.76 13.63
CA VAL A 26 -7.42 -3.89 12.58
C VAL A 26 -7.39 -2.44 13.06
N LEU A 27 -6.28 -1.77 12.81
CA LEU A 27 -6.10 -0.34 12.99
C LEU A 27 -5.85 0.28 11.60
N LEU A 28 -6.67 1.26 11.21
CA LEU A 28 -6.49 2.00 9.96
C LEU A 28 -5.60 3.22 10.16
N TYR A 29 -4.81 3.52 9.14
CA TYR A 29 -3.95 4.71 9.09
C TYR A 29 -4.05 5.33 7.70
N ASP A 30 -4.56 6.55 7.59
CA ASP A 30 -4.82 7.20 6.31
C ASP A 30 -4.83 8.73 6.50
N ASN A 31 -4.27 9.48 5.55
CA ASN A 31 -4.31 10.94 5.57
C ASN A 31 -5.53 11.53 4.85
N LEU A 32 -6.40 10.68 4.31
CA LEU A 32 -7.62 11.01 3.57
C LEU A 32 -7.41 11.91 2.34
N CYS A 33 -6.20 11.99 1.80
CA CYS A 33 -5.95 12.81 0.61
C CYS A 33 -6.63 12.25 -0.66
N THR A 34 -6.82 10.94 -0.71
CA THR A 34 -7.58 10.22 -1.77
C THR A 34 -8.54 9.19 -1.19
N GLY A 35 -8.43 8.89 0.10
CA GLY A 35 -9.32 8.00 0.83
C GLY A 35 -10.59 8.71 1.29
N PHE A 36 -11.61 7.93 1.63
CA PHE A 36 -12.90 8.42 2.09
C PHE A 36 -13.19 7.89 3.48
N ARG A 37 -13.57 8.78 4.41
CA ARG A 37 -13.87 8.41 5.80
C ARG A 37 -14.98 7.36 5.92
N CYS A 38 -15.95 7.36 5.02
CA CYS A 38 -17.01 6.35 4.99
C CYS A 38 -16.50 4.93 4.76
N LEU A 39 -15.39 4.76 4.03
CA LEU A 39 -14.78 3.44 3.83
C LEU A 39 -14.07 2.90 5.08
N ALA A 40 -13.80 3.76 6.06
CA ALA A 40 -13.20 3.41 7.35
C ALA A 40 -14.23 3.14 8.46
N GLU A 41 -15.53 3.20 8.16
CA GLU A 41 -16.60 2.97 9.16
C GLU A 41 -16.48 1.58 9.79
N GLY A 42 -16.63 1.53 11.12
CA GLY A 42 -16.48 0.30 11.91
C GLY A 42 -15.06 -0.04 12.33
N PHE A 43 -14.08 0.80 12.00
CA PHE A 43 -12.68 0.66 12.42
C PHE A 43 -12.17 1.88 13.19
N GLU A 44 -11.17 1.67 14.04
CA GLU A 44 -10.36 2.78 14.56
C GLU A 44 -9.50 3.32 13.42
N LEU A 45 -9.59 4.63 13.15
CA LEU A 45 -8.82 5.34 12.13
C LEU A 45 -7.91 6.37 12.79
N ILE A 46 -6.60 6.26 12.52
CA ILE A 46 -5.63 7.33 12.77
C ILE A 46 -5.51 8.14 11.49
N GLU A 47 -5.99 9.40 11.53
CA GLU A 47 -5.88 10.32 10.41
C GLU A 47 -4.52 11.03 10.46
N ALA A 48 -3.54 10.49 9.70
CA ALA A 48 -2.20 11.05 9.63
C ALA A 48 -1.46 10.58 8.36
N ASP A 49 -0.37 11.28 8.02
CA ASP A 49 0.50 10.96 6.89
C ASP A 49 1.54 9.91 7.27
N ILE A 50 1.85 8.97 6.36
CA ILE A 50 2.89 7.96 6.58
C ILE A 50 4.32 8.54 6.65
N GLY A 51 4.51 9.80 6.34
CA GLY A 51 5.75 10.54 6.57
C GLY A 51 5.85 11.11 7.99
N ASP A 52 4.78 11.11 8.80
CA ASP A 52 4.82 11.56 10.20
C ASP A 52 5.37 10.46 11.12
N ALA A 53 6.68 10.49 11.35
CA ALA A 53 7.37 9.51 12.18
C ALA A 53 6.86 9.45 13.63
N ALA A 54 6.33 10.55 14.19
CA ALA A 54 5.84 10.58 15.57
C ALA A 54 4.50 9.85 15.67
N GLN A 55 3.56 10.14 14.77
CA GLN A 55 2.28 9.45 14.70
C GLN A 55 2.44 7.97 14.35
N LEU A 56 3.33 7.65 13.39
CA LEU A 56 3.66 6.26 13.04
C LEU A 56 4.18 5.48 14.24
N ARG A 57 5.11 6.03 15.01
CA ARG A 57 5.66 5.35 16.20
C ARG A 57 4.55 4.98 17.18
N SER A 58 3.60 5.88 17.42
CA SER A 58 2.44 5.62 18.28
C SER A 58 1.58 4.48 17.75
N ALA A 59 1.27 4.49 16.43
CA ALA A 59 0.47 3.43 15.81
C ALA A 59 1.18 2.08 15.80
N LEU A 60 2.47 2.06 15.43
CA LEU A 60 3.26 0.84 15.29
C LEU A 60 3.54 0.14 16.64
N SER A 61 3.55 0.88 17.75
CA SER A 61 3.69 0.27 19.08
C SER A 61 2.50 -0.61 19.50
N ARG A 62 1.39 -0.58 18.75
CA ARG A 62 0.13 -1.26 19.05
C ARG A 62 -0.13 -2.49 18.16
N VAL A 63 0.74 -2.76 17.17
CA VAL A 63 0.45 -3.72 16.10
C VAL A 63 1.58 -4.73 15.90
N ASP A 64 1.24 -5.90 15.35
CA ASP A 64 2.15 -7.03 15.13
C ASP A 64 2.55 -7.19 13.66
N ALA A 65 1.77 -6.58 12.75
CA ALA A 65 1.97 -6.66 11.31
C ALA A 65 1.47 -5.39 10.61
N VAL A 66 1.98 -5.14 9.41
CA VAL A 66 1.58 -4.00 8.57
C VAL A 66 1.14 -4.49 7.18
N MET A 67 0.00 -3.97 6.69
CA MET A 67 -0.41 -4.02 5.30
C MET A 67 -0.38 -2.60 4.73
N HIS A 68 0.49 -2.36 3.75
CA HIS A 68 0.76 -1.03 3.22
C HIS A 68 0.11 -0.82 1.85
N PHE A 69 -0.98 -0.04 1.83
CA PHE A 69 -1.71 0.37 0.62
C PHE A 69 -1.61 1.87 0.35
N ALA A 70 -1.17 2.69 1.32
CA ALA A 70 -1.05 4.14 1.15
C ALA A 70 -0.05 4.49 0.04
N ALA A 71 -0.56 4.98 -1.10
CA ALA A 71 0.26 5.38 -2.23
C ALA A 71 -0.54 6.26 -3.20
N HIS A 72 0.14 7.12 -3.95
CA HIS A 72 -0.41 7.65 -5.20
C HIS A 72 -0.30 6.59 -6.29
N ALA A 73 -1.37 6.35 -7.06
CA ALA A 73 -1.49 5.21 -7.97
C ALA A 73 -1.78 5.56 -9.44
N TYR A 74 -2.01 6.85 -9.78
CA TYR A 74 -2.31 7.25 -11.15
C TYR A 74 -1.05 7.30 -12.00
N VAL A 75 -0.92 6.34 -12.94
CA VAL A 75 0.25 6.20 -13.82
C VAL A 75 0.49 7.47 -14.64
N GLY A 76 -0.56 8.03 -15.26
CA GLY A 76 -0.48 9.24 -16.07
C GLY A 76 -0.01 10.46 -15.27
N GLU A 77 -0.55 10.67 -14.08
CA GLU A 77 -0.12 11.75 -13.19
C GLU A 77 1.36 11.60 -12.78
N SER A 78 1.83 10.38 -12.58
CA SER A 78 3.22 10.15 -12.20
C SER A 78 4.23 10.66 -13.23
N VAL A 79 3.83 10.70 -14.51
CA VAL A 79 4.67 11.22 -15.60
C VAL A 79 4.74 12.74 -15.57
N THR A 80 3.65 13.41 -15.20
CA THR A 80 3.57 14.87 -15.16
C THR A 80 4.06 15.45 -13.85
N ASP A 81 3.89 14.73 -12.73
CA ASP A 81 4.40 15.13 -11.41
C ASP A 81 5.14 13.97 -10.70
N PRO A 82 6.32 13.56 -11.17
CA PRO A 82 7.07 12.47 -10.55
C PRO A 82 7.51 12.79 -9.11
N ARG A 83 7.69 14.05 -8.75
CA ARG A 83 8.09 14.47 -7.40
C ARG A 83 7.09 14.00 -6.36
N LYS A 84 5.79 14.22 -6.60
CA LYS A 84 4.69 13.78 -5.73
C LYS A 84 4.79 12.28 -5.45
N TYR A 85 5.05 11.48 -6.49
CA TYR A 85 5.15 10.02 -6.38
C TYR A 85 6.37 9.57 -5.61
N PHE A 86 7.55 10.14 -5.87
CA PHE A 86 8.75 9.76 -5.12
C PHE A 86 8.71 10.23 -3.67
N GLN A 87 8.15 11.40 -3.38
CA GLN A 87 8.01 11.86 -2.00
C GLN A 87 7.09 10.96 -1.19
N ASN A 88 5.92 10.60 -1.72
CA ASN A 88 4.96 9.76 -1.00
C ASN A 88 5.33 8.27 -1.05
N ASN A 89 5.49 7.71 -2.26
CA ASN A 89 5.63 6.27 -2.43
C ASN A 89 7.03 5.74 -2.07
N VAL A 90 8.02 6.61 -1.93
CA VAL A 90 9.39 6.24 -1.56
C VAL A 90 9.78 6.87 -0.24
N THR A 91 9.89 8.20 -0.16
CA THR A 91 10.43 8.86 1.03
C THR A 91 9.55 8.61 2.26
N ALA A 92 8.25 8.92 2.17
CA ALA A 92 7.32 8.69 3.29
C ALA A 92 7.14 7.19 3.59
N ALA A 93 7.13 6.33 2.56
CA ALA A 93 7.05 4.88 2.75
C ALA A 93 8.32 4.31 3.43
N LEU A 94 9.51 4.87 3.21
CA LEU A 94 10.72 4.50 3.96
C LEU A 94 10.62 4.92 5.43
N THR A 95 10.01 6.07 5.74
CA THR A 95 9.74 6.47 7.14
C THR A 95 8.86 5.43 7.85
N LEU A 96 7.82 4.91 7.17
CA LEU A 96 7.02 3.80 7.69
C LEU A 96 7.88 2.54 7.90
N LEU A 97 8.71 2.18 6.91
CA LEU A 97 9.53 0.97 6.97
C LEU A 97 10.56 1.01 8.10
N ASP A 98 11.20 2.15 8.31
CA ASP A 98 12.10 2.37 9.44
C ASP A 98 11.37 2.22 10.78
N GLY A 99 10.18 2.82 10.89
CA GLY A 99 9.34 2.68 12.08
C GLY A 99 8.91 1.23 12.36
N VAL A 100 8.66 0.44 11.31
CA VAL A 100 8.35 -1.01 11.41
C VAL A 100 9.52 -1.78 12.02
N ILE A 101 10.76 -1.47 11.59
CA ILE A 101 11.97 -2.08 12.15
C ILE A 101 12.18 -1.67 13.61
N ASP A 102 12.07 -0.37 13.89
CA ASP A 102 12.24 0.18 15.24
C ASP A 102 11.22 -0.41 16.25
N ALA A 103 9.98 -0.67 15.78
CA ALA A 103 8.94 -1.33 16.57
C ALA A 103 9.13 -2.85 16.70
N GLY A 104 10.11 -3.45 16.04
CA GLY A 104 10.36 -4.89 16.05
C GLY A 104 9.35 -5.74 15.31
N ILE A 105 8.52 -5.14 14.47
CA ILE A 105 7.50 -5.84 13.66
C ILE A 105 8.17 -6.71 12.61
N LYS A 106 7.68 -7.94 12.42
CA LYS A 106 8.31 -8.95 11.55
C LYS A 106 7.56 -9.24 10.27
N TYR A 107 6.33 -8.77 10.12
CA TYR A 107 5.46 -9.10 8.97
C TYR A 107 4.99 -7.85 8.27
N PHE A 108 5.22 -7.80 6.95
CA PHE A 108 4.87 -6.67 6.11
C PHE A 108 4.27 -7.13 4.77
N VAL A 109 3.07 -6.70 4.45
CA VAL A 109 2.44 -6.93 3.15
C VAL A 109 2.44 -5.61 2.38
N PHE A 110 2.95 -5.63 1.16
CA PHE A 110 3.06 -4.45 0.31
C PHE A 110 2.17 -4.54 -0.92
N SER A 111 1.35 -3.52 -1.10
CA SER A 111 0.61 -3.27 -2.33
C SER A 111 1.57 -2.80 -3.42
N SER A 112 2.10 -3.75 -4.19
CA SER A 112 2.89 -3.47 -5.39
C SER A 112 1.97 -3.41 -6.62
N THR A 113 2.53 -3.60 -7.81
CA THR A 113 1.80 -3.41 -9.08
C THR A 113 2.43 -4.20 -10.21
N CYS A 114 1.62 -4.61 -11.20
CA CYS A 114 2.13 -5.12 -12.47
C CYS A 114 2.96 -4.09 -13.25
N ALA A 115 2.79 -2.78 -12.99
CA ALA A 115 3.56 -1.72 -13.66
C ALA A 115 5.08 -1.82 -13.43
N VAL A 116 5.53 -2.63 -12.45
CA VAL A 116 6.96 -2.93 -12.26
C VAL A 116 7.56 -3.72 -13.42
N TYR A 117 6.74 -4.46 -14.17
CA TYR A 117 7.22 -5.25 -15.33
C TYR A 117 7.41 -4.42 -16.59
N GLY A 118 6.76 -3.23 -16.68
CA GLY A 118 6.80 -2.40 -17.89
C GLY A 118 6.08 -3.06 -19.06
N ASN A 119 6.78 -3.17 -20.18
CA ASN A 119 6.28 -3.77 -21.42
C ASN A 119 7.05 -5.08 -21.71
N PRO A 120 6.72 -6.21 -21.10
CA PRO A 120 7.43 -7.45 -21.31
C PRO A 120 7.16 -8.05 -22.69
N ASP A 121 8.20 -8.63 -23.31
CA ASP A 121 8.09 -9.26 -24.63
C ASP A 121 7.38 -10.61 -24.59
N GLN A 122 7.28 -11.25 -23.41
CA GLN A 122 6.72 -12.59 -23.25
C GLN A 122 5.47 -12.57 -22.38
N MET A 123 4.48 -13.33 -22.81
CA MET A 123 3.24 -13.60 -22.09
C MET A 123 3.04 -15.11 -21.90
N PRO A 124 2.44 -15.57 -20.82
CA PRO A 124 1.95 -14.77 -19.67
C PRO A 124 3.09 -14.24 -18.79
N ILE A 125 2.83 -13.11 -18.09
CA ILE A 125 3.76 -12.54 -17.10
C ILE A 125 3.79 -13.45 -15.87
N SER A 126 5.00 -13.74 -15.39
CA SER A 126 5.23 -14.47 -14.12
C SER A 126 6.06 -13.63 -13.15
N GLU A 127 6.20 -14.10 -11.91
CA GLU A 127 7.02 -13.43 -10.91
C GLU A 127 8.52 -13.36 -11.30
N GLN A 128 8.99 -14.24 -12.19
CA GLN A 128 10.36 -14.25 -12.71
C GLN A 128 10.58 -13.28 -13.89
N THR A 129 9.49 -12.74 -14.46
CA THR A 129 9.59 -11.75 -15.55
C THR A 129 10.43 -10.56 -15.09
N PRO A 130 11.44 -10.11 -15.88
CA PRO A 130 12.27 -8.97 -15.51
C PRO A 130 11.46 -7.71 -15.23
N CYS A 131 11.79 -7.02 -14.13
CA CYS A 131 11.14 -5.76 -13.78
C CYS A 131 11.84 -4.60 -14.51
N GLN A 132 11.13 -3.96 -15.44
CA GLN A 132 11.60 -2.84 -16.27
C GLN A 132 10.50 -1.76 -16.35
N PRO A 133 10.16 -1.08 -15.23
CA PRO A 133 9.07 -0.12 -15.22
C PRO A 133 9.32 1.05 -16.16
N VAL A 134 8.27 1.49 -16.86
CA VAL A 134 8.32 2.59 -17.84
C VAL A 134 7.70 3.89 -17.31
N SER A 135 7.16 3.90 -16.11
CA SER A 135 6.55 5.08 -15.48
C SER A 135 7.18 5.37 -14.12
N PRO A 136 7.19 6.64 -13.67
CA PRO A 136 7.65 7.00 -12.31
C PRO A 136 6.88 6.27 -11.21
N TYR A 137 5.59 6.01 -11.39
CA TYR A 137 4.81 5.18 -10.48
C TYR A 137 5.40 3.76 -10.37
N GLY A 138 5.59 3.06 -11.50
CA GLY A 138 6.18 1.72 -11.51
C GLY A 138 7.59 1.70 -10.92
N VAL A 139 8.42 2.72 -11.22
CA VAL A 139 9.77 2.89 -10.63
C VAL A 139 9.68 3.05 -9.11
N SER A 140 8.76 3.88 -8.59
CA SER A 140 8.60 4.10 -7.15
C SER A 140 8.20 2.81 -6.41
N LYS A 141 7.31 2.02 -7.00
CA LYS A 141 6.89 0.73 -6.44
C LYS A 141 8.02 -0.30 -6.45
N LEU A 142 8.75 -0.42 -7.57
CA LEU A 142 9.91 -1.32 -7.66
C LEU A 142 11.02 -0.93 -6.67
N PHE A 143 11.27 0.37 -6.50
CA PHE A 143 12.23 0.86 -5.51
C PHE A 143 11.88 0.35 -4.11
N PHE A 144 10.61 0.47 -3.70
CA PHE A 144 10.18 0.02 -2.38
C PHE A 144 10.21 -1.51 -2.24
N GLU A 145 9.96 -2.27 -3.31
CA GLU A 145 10.19 -3.73 -3.31
C GLU A 145 11.66 -4.08 -3.01
N ARG A 146 12.61 -3.33 -3.60
CA ARG A 146 14.04 -3.54 -3.36
C ARG A 146 14.46 -3.13 -1.94
N ALA A 147 13.85 -2.06 -1.41
CA ALA A 147 14.04 -1.70 -0.01
C ALA A 147 13.56 -2.82 0.92
N LEU A 148 12.36 -3.37 0.71
CA LEU A 148 11.83 -4.50 1.49
C LEU A 148 12.75 -5.73 1.43
N GLU A 149 13.34 -6.02 0.27
CA GLU A 149 14.31 -7.12 0.12
C GLU A 149 15.56 -6.88 0.97
N ALA A 150 16.14 -5.68 0.89
CA ALA A 150 17.33 -5.31 1.66
C ALA A 150 17.04 -5.32 3.19
N TYR A 151 15.89 -4.81 3.62
CA TYR A 151 15.48 -4.82 5.02
C TYR A 151 15.18 -6.25 5.52
N GLY A 152 14.64 -7.10 4.64
CA GLY A 152 14.47 -8.52 4.93
C GLY A 152 15.80 -9.21 5.23
N GLN A 153 16.82 -8.96 4.41
CA GLN A 153 18.16 -9.51 4.58
C GLN A 153 18.87 -8.96 5.83
N ALA A 154 18.76 -7.66 6.08
CA ALA A 154 19.47 -7.00 7.17
C ALA A 154 18.81 -7.19 8.54
N TYR A 155 17.49 -7.13 8.61
CA TYR A 155 16.73 -7.06 9.88
C TYR A 155 15.78 -8.24 10.10
N GLY A 156 15.69 -9.16 9.13
CA GLY A 156 14.82 -10.34 9.22
C GLY A 156 13.34 -10.03 9.02
N LEU A 157 13.00 -8.90 8.37
CA LEU A 157 11.63 -8.56 8.00
C LEU A 157 11.10 -9.56 6.97
N ARG A 158 9.95 -10.16 7.23
CA ARG A 158 9.26 -11.04 6.29
C ARG A 158 8.23 -10.23 5.51
N SER A 159 8.44 -10.07 4.20
CA SER A 159 7.55 -9.28 3.36
C SER A 159 6.92 -10.08 2.23
N ALA A 160 5.63 -9.81 1.95
CA ALA A 160 4.96 -10.22 0.72
C ALA A 160 4.73 -8.98 -0.14
N ARG A 161 5.01 -9.08 -1.45
CA ARG A 161 4.85 -8.02 -2.45
C ARG A 161 3.81 -8.45 -3.46
N LEU A 162 2.64 -7.83 -3.43
CA LEU A 162 1.49 -8.21 -4.24
C LEU A 162 1.46 -7.38 -5.52
N ARG A 163 1.85 -7.97 -6.65
CA ARG A 163 1.89 -7.32 -7.97
C ARG A 163 0.61 -7.61 -8.74
N TYR A 164 -0.51 -7.04 -8.31
CA TYR A 164 -1.76 -7.20 -9.04
C TYR A 164 -1.90 -6.19 -10.19
N PHE A 165 -2.80 -6.49 -11.12
CA PHE A 165 -3.09 -5.66 -12.30
C PHE A 165 -4.13 -4.61 -11.93
N ASN A 166 -5.40 -4.92 -12.14
CA ASN A 166 -6.50 -4.03 -11.76
C ASN A 166 -7.34 -4.73 -10.70
N ALA A 167 -7.48 -4.09 -9.55
CA ALA A 167 -8.45 -4.52 -8.56
C ALA A 167 -9.84 -4.08 -9.05
N ALA A 168 -10.82 -4.95 -8.95
CA ALA A 168 -12.19 -4.67 -9.36
C ALA A 168 -13.19 -5.37 -8.44
N GLY A 169 -14.38 -4.83 -8.31
CA GLY A 169 -15.48 -5.38 -7.54
C GLY A 169 -15.88 -4.53 -6.34
N ALA A 170 -17.01 -4.89 -5.74
CA ALA A 170 -17.52 -4.32 -4.51
C ALA A 170 -17.62 -5.40 -3.43
N ASP A 171 -17.73 -5.01 -2.18
CA ASP A 171 -18.00 -5.93 -1.08
C ASP A 171 -19.43 -6.50 -1.20
N GLU A 172 -19.61 -7.75 -0.80
CA GLU A 172 -20.91 -8.44 -0.85
C GLU A 172 -22.00 -7.71 -0.05
N SER A 173 -21.63 -6.95 0.98
CA SER A 173 -22.56 -6.11 1.75
C SER A 173 -23.10 -4.94 0.95
N GLY A 174 -22.41 -4.52 -0.11
CA GLY A 174 -22.73 -3.29 -0.87
C GLY A 174 -22.27 -2.00 -0.20
N ASP A 175 -21.64 -2.05 0.98
CA ASP A 175 -21.26 -0.88 1.76
C ASP A 175 -19.96 -0.24 1.31
N ILE A 176 -19.05 -1.01 0.67
CA ILE A 176 -17.76 -0.53 0.18
C ILE A 176 -17.49 -0.97 -1.26
N GLY A 177 -16.83 -0.11 -2.01
CA GLY A 177 -16.47 -0.30 -3.40
C GLY A 177 -15.53 0.79 -3.89
N GLU A 178 -15.37 0.89 -5.20
CA GLU A 178 -14.60 1.93 -5.87
C GLU A 178 -15.31 3.29 -5.75
N LEU A 179 -14.58 4.33 -5.31
CA LEU A 179 -15.09 5.71 -5.17
C LEU A 179 -14.15 6.76 -5.79
N HIS A 180 -13.25 6.36 -6.68
CA HIS A 180 -12.31 7.31 -7.30
C HIS A 180 -13.03 8.37 -8.14
N SER A 181 -12.51 9.61 -8.11
CA SER A 181 -12.96 10.69 -8.96
C SER A 181 -11.76 11.51 -9.46
N PRO A 182 -11.47 11.53 -10.77
CA PRO A 182 -12.14 10.77 -11.83
C PRO A 182 -11.82 9.27 -11.79
N GLU A 183 -12.78 8.44 -12.19
CA GLU A 183 -12.52 7.01 -12.42
C GLU A 183 -11.69 6.82 -13.69
N THR A 184 -10.58 6.11 -13.58
CA THR A 184 -9.62 5.92 -14.67
C THR A 184 -9.44 4.45 -15.07
N HIS A 185 -10.12 3.54 -14.39
CA HIS A 185 -10.07 2.11 -14.69
C HIS A 185 -11.13 1.74 -15.73
N LEU A 186 -10.93 0.62 -16.40
CA LEU A 186 -11.78 0.19 -17.51
C LEU A 186 -13.07 -0.51 -17.06
N ILE A 187 -13.20 -0.85 -15.76
CA ILE A 187 -14.31 -1.65 -15.22
C ILE A 187 -15.11 -0.82 -14.26
#